data_c16faa6c3c9a761890b1ce282af031ad
#
_entry.id   c16faa6c3c9a761890b1ce282af031ad
#
_cell.length_a   1.000
_cell.length_b   1.000
_cell.length_c   1.000
_cell.angle_alpha   90.00
_cell.angle_beta   90.00
_cell.angle_gamma   90.00
#
_symmetry.space_group_name_H-M   'P 1'
#
loop_
_entity.id
_entity.type
_entity.pdbx_description
1 polymer ?
#
loop_
_entity_poly.entity_id
_entity_poly.type
_entity_poly.pdbx_seq_one_letter_code
_entity_poly.pdbx_strand_id
1 'polypeptide(L)'
;LDATLNYRGRENEEHRRNAIENTADDPAQQLAALLRSDYNKKVADIQKLAVWFAFWGEAKSRPTYKKICQERVTDYSQSLTKIIDQLIEEGEYKNIKIPQLVEGIIAMADGLWLNILISDQGFRRQNAEAVMMQYLCHVFPDHQAAFD
;
A
#
# COMPACT_ATOMS: atom_id res chain seq x y z
N LEU A 1 -17.97 2.44 -16.28
CA LEU A 1 -16.94 1.56 -15.71
C LEU A 1 -15.62 2.30 -15.46
N ASP A 2 -15.09 3.02 -16.44
CA ASP A 2 -13.87 3.84 -16.30
C ASP A 2 -14.03 4.93 -15.24
N ALA A 3 -15.20 5.58 -15.19
CA ALA A 3 -15.51 6.59 -14.17
C ALA A 3 -15.48 6.00 -12.75
N THR A 4 -15.96 4.77 -12.56
CA THR A 4 -15.95 4.08 -11.27
C THR A 4 -14.52 3.74 -10.83
N LEU A 5 -13.68 3.28 -11.76
CA LEU A 5 -12.29 2.95 -11.48
C LEU A 5 -11.49 4.20 -11.11
N ASN A 6 -11.66 5.29 -11.85
CA ASN A 6 -11.04 6.59 -11.58
C ASN A 6 -11.51 7.19 -10.25
N TYR A 7 -12.80 7.08 -9.93
CA TYR A 7 -13.35 7.55 -8.67
C TYR A 7 -12.75 6.81 -7.46
N ARG A 8 -12.72 5.48 -7.52
CA ARG A 8 -12.13 4.65 -6.46
C ARG A 8 -10.63 4.87 -6.32
N GLY A 9 -9.93 5.12 -7.44
CA GLY A 9 -8.52 5.47 -7.42
C GLY A 9 -8.25 6.75 -6.63
N ARG A 10 -9.02 7.79 -6.88
CA ARG A 10 -8.94 9.07 -6.16
C ARG A 10 -9.32 8.94 -4.69
N GLU A 11 -10.35 8.16 -4.37
CA GLU A 11 -10.75 7.89 -2.99
C GLU A 11 -9.60 7.27 -2.18
N ASN A 12 -8.92 6.26 -2.73
CA ASN A 12 -7.79 5.62 -2.06
C ASN A 12 -6.59 6.56 -1.91
N GLU A 13 -6.29 7.36 -2.93
CA GLU A 13 -5.22 8.35 -2.88
C GLU A 13 -5.48 9.43 -1.83
N GLU A 14 -6.72 9.91 -1.72
CA GLU A 14 -7.12 10.86 -0.69
C GLU A 14 -6.98 10.26 0.71
N HIS A 15 -7.37 8.99 0.90
CA HIS A 15 -7.16 8.29 2.17
C HIS A 15 -5.68 8.20 2.56
N ARG A 16 -4.81 7.88 1.61
CA ARG A 16 -3.37 7.81 1.85
C ARG A 16 -2.78 9.16 2.20
N ARG A 17 -3.12 10.19 1.45
CA ARG A 17 -2.68 11.56 1.73
C ARG A 17 -3.10 12.02 3.11
N ASN A 18 -4.38 11.87 3.46
CA ASN A 18 -4.90 12.22 4.78
C ASN A 18 -4.20 11.44 5.90
N ALA A 19 -3.88 10.16 5.68
CA ALA A 19 -3.15 9.36 6.65
C ALA A 19 -1.76 9.93 6.94
N ILE A 20 -1.03 10.36 5.91
CA ILE A 20 0.30 10.99 6.06
C ILE A 20 0.18 12.36 6.72
N GLU A 21 -0.74 13.20 6.29
CA GLU A 21 -0.93 14.57 6.82
C GLU A 21 -1.30 14.60 8.31
N ASN A 22 -1.92 13.53 8.80
CA ASN A 22 -2.28 13.40 10.22
C ASN A 22 -1.14 12.85 11.10
N THR A 23 0.03 12.55 10.54
CA THR A 23 1.20 12.13 11.30
C THR A 23 2.12 13.31 11.61
N ALA A 24 2.97 13.16 12.65
CA ALA A 24 4.11 14.04 12.85
C ALA A 24 5.09 13.96 11.67
N ASP A 25 6.03 14.89 11.59
CA ASP A 25 7.11 14.86 10.59
C ASP A 25 8.16 13.78 10.95
N ASP A 26 7.73 12.55 10.91
CA ASP A 26 8.47 11.33 11.26
C ASP A 26 8.25 10.31 10.13
N PRO A 27 9.26 10.00 9.31
CA PRO A 27 9.12 9.13 8.16
C PRO A 27 8.71 7.70 8.52
N ALA A 28 9.08 7.17 9.69
CA ALA A 28 8.64 5.85 10.12
C ALA A 28 7.13 5.83 10.43
N GLN A 29 6.63 6.85 11.12
CA GLN A 29 5.20 7.02 11.38
C GLN A 29 4.43 7.28 10.08
N GLN A 30 4.97 8.06 9.15
CA GLN A 30 4.37 8.31 7.85
C GLN A 30 4.26 7.02 7.03
N LEU A 31 5.30 6.18 7.02
CA LEU A 31 5.29 4.88 6.34
C LEU A 31 4.24 3.95 6.95
N ALA A 32 4.20 3.86 8.27
CA ALA A 32 3.21 3.06 8.98
C ALA A 32 1.78 3.51 8.66
N ALA A 33 1.51 4.82 8.72
CA ALA A 33 0.20 5.40 8.45
C ALA A 33 -0.23 5.16 6.99
N LEU A 34 0.67 5.35 6.04
CA LEU A 34 0.42 5.11 4.62
C LEU A 34 0.00 3.66 4.36
N LEU A 35 0.76 2.70 4.88
CA LEU A 35 0.49 1.28 4.65
C LEU A 35 -0.71 0.76 5.44
N ARG A 36 -0.94 1.25 6.67
CA ARG A 36 -2.16 0.95 7.43
C ARG A 36 -3.42 1.45 6.71
N SER A 37 -3.33 2.57 6.01
CA SER A 37 -4.47 3.12 5.27
C SER A 37 -4.99 2.17 4.20
N ASP A 38 -4.14 1.34 3.61
CA ASP A 38 -4.52 0.35 2.61
C ASP A 38 -5.41 -0.77 3.17
N TYR A 39 -5.38 -0.99 4.48
CA TYR A 39 -6.22 -1.99 5.17
C TYR A 39 -7.41 -1.38 5.92
N ASN A 40 -7.65 -0.08 5.77
CA ASN A 40 -8.83 0.57 6.32
C ASN A 40 -10.12 -0.06 5.73
N LYS A 41 -11.18 -0.14 6.55
CA LYS A 41 -12.48 -0.69 6.13
C LYS A 41 -13.04 -0.03 4.86
N LYS A 42 -12.77 1.25 4.66
CA LYS A 42 -13.22 1.98 3.46
C LYS A 42 -12.46 1.61 2.20
N VAL A 43 -11.22 1.14 2.34
CA VAL A 43 -10.33 0.76 1.23
C VAL A 43 -10.39 -0.72 0.96
N ALA A 44 -10.10 -1.55 1.96
CA ALA A 44 -10.03 -3.01 1.85
C ALA A 44 -11.38 -3.70 2.16
N ASP A 45 -12.46 -3.17 1.61
CA ASP A 45 -13.77 -3.80 1.59
C ASP A 45 -13.82 -4.89 0.52
N ILE A 46 -14.41 -6.06 0.83
CA ILE A 46 -14.44 -7.22 -0.08
C ILE A 46 -15.05 -6.88 -1.44
N GLN A 47 -16.13 -6.10 -1.47
CA GLN A 47 -16.76 -5.71 -2.73
C GLN A 47 -15.86 -4.78 -3.55
N LYS A 48 -15.14 -3.87 -2.89
CA LYS A 48 -14.17 -2.99 -3.54
C LYS A 48 -12.98 -3.77 -4.07
N LEU A 49 -12.45 -4.72 -3.30
CA LEU A 49 -11.35 -5.58 -3.72
C LEU A 49 -11.74 -6.45 -4.92
N ALA A 50 -12.94 -7.04 -4.90
CA ALA A 50 -13.44 -7.83 -6.03
C ALA A 50 -13.49 -7.01 -7.33
N VAL A 51 -13.93 -5.76 -7.26
CA VAL A 51 -13.92 -4.84 -8.40
C VAL A 51 -12.49 -4.56 -8.88
N TRP A 52 -11.54 -4.28 -7.98
CA TRP A 52 -10.14 -4.05 -8.34
C TRP A 52 -9.52 -5.24 -9.06
N PHE A 53 -9.65 -6.44 -8.51
CA PHE A 53 -9.06 -7.64 -9.11
C PHE A 53 -9.72 -8.00 -10.45
N ALA A 54 -11.02 -7.74 -10.63
CA ALA A 54 -11.67 -7.86 -11.92
C ALA A 54 -11.07 -6.91 -12.97
N PHE A 55 -10.81 -5.64 -12.60
CA PHE A 55 -10.13 -4.69 -13.49
C PHE A 55 -8.70 -5.10 -13.83
N TRP A 56 -7.96 -5.60 -12.85
CA TRP A 56 -6.58 -6.05 -13.09
C TRP A 56 -6.54 -7.25 -14.04
N GLY A 57 -7.48 -8.18 -13.90
CA GLY A 57 -7.61 -9.32 -14.83
C GLY A 57 -7.83 -8.87 -16.27
N GLU A 58 -8.55 -7.77 -16.49
CA GLU A 58 -8.85 -7.21 -17.79
C GLU A 58 -7.79 -6.20 -18.31
N ALA A 59 -6.84 -5.77 -17.47
CA ALA A 59 -5.90 -4.70 -17.81
C ALA A 59 -5.04 -5.04 -19.05
N LYS A 60 -4.72 -6.32 -19.27
CA LYS A 60 -3.93 -6.76 -20.44
C LYS A 60 -4.68 -6.55 -21.74
N SER A 61 -5.98 -6.76 -21.76
CA SER A 61 -6.85 -6.67 -22.95
C SER A 61 -7.47 -5.29 -23.16
N ARG A 62 -7.40 -4.42 -22.16
CA ARG A 62 -8.01 -3.07 -22.17
C ARG A 62 -6.99 -1.97 -21.87
N PRO A 63 -6.46 -1.28 -22.90
CA PRO A 63 -5.42 -0.25 -22.73
C PRO A 63 -5.78 0.85 -21.73
N THR A 64 -7.05 1.26 -21.67
CA THR A 64 -7.53 2.28 -20.72
C THR A 64 -7.36 1.82 -19.27
N TYR A 65 -7.70 0.56 -18.97
CA TYR A 65 -7.54 -0.01 -17.63
C TYR A 65 -6.07 -0.14 -17.24
N LYS A 66 -5.26 -0.58 -18.20
CA LYS A 66 -3.81 -0.67 -18.02
C LYS A 66 -3.22 0.69 -17.65
N LYS A 67 -3.59 1.75 -18.36
CA LYS A 67 -3.14 3.11 -18.09
C LYS A 67 -3.51 3.57 -16.68
N ILE A 68 -4.78 3.42 -16.28
CA ILE A 68 -5.25 3.81 -14.94
C ILE A 68 -4.51 3.05 -13.84
N CYS A 69 -4.32 1.74 -14.01
CA CYS A 69 -3.59 0.93 -13.04
C CYS A 69 -2.12 1.36 -12.94
N GLN A 70 -1.46 1.64 -14.07
CA GLN A 70 -0.07 2.07 -14.09
C GLN A 70 0.13 3.44 -13.44
N GLU A 71 -0.73 4.42 -13.72
CA GLU A 71 -0.68 5.74 -13.10
C GLU A 71 -0.75 5.64 -11.57
N ARG A 72 -1.66 4.82 -11.05
CA ARG A 72 -1.82 4.62 -9.60
C ARG A 72 -0.62 3.93 -8.96
N VAL A 73 -0.06 2.91 -9.60
CA VAL A 73 1.16 2.25 -9.11
C VAL A 73 2.31 3.24 -9.09
N THR A 74 2.42 4.10 -10.11
CA THR A 74 3.47 5.13 -10.19
C THR A 74 3.36 6.13 -9.04
N ASP A 75 2.18 6.70 -8.80
CA ASP A 75 1.96 7.69 -7.74
C ASP A 75 2.22 7.09 -6.35
N TYR A 76 1.76 5.87 -6.13
CA TYR A 76 1.99 5.16 -4.88
C TYR A 76 3.47 4.82 -4.67
N SER A 77 4.15 4.33 -5.70
CA SER A 77 5.57 4.05 -5.71
C SER A 77 6.42 5.29 -5.39
N GLN A 78 6.06 6.44 -5.96
CA GLN A 78 6.74 7.71 -5.69
C GLN A 78 6.59 8.15 -4.23
N SER A 79 5.38 8.04 -3.67
CA SER A 79 5.12 8.36 -2.27
C SER A 79 5.91 7.45 -1.32
N LEU A 80 5.92 6.14 -1.57
CA LEU A 80 6.71 5.19 -0.80
C LEU A 80 8.21 5.47 -0.90
N THR A 81 8.71 5.70 -2.11
CA THR A 81 10.12 5.99 -2.36
C THR A 81 10.59 7.19 -1.54
N LYS A 82 9.82 8.29 -1.56
CA LYS A 82 10.15 9.51 -0.83
C LYS A 82 10.25 9.28 0.68
N ILE A 83 9.26 8.59 1.26
CA ILE A 83 9.22 8.33 2.70
C ILE A 83 10.34 7.37 3.11
N ILE A 84 10.55 6.31 2.34
CA ILE A 84 11.60 5.31 2.61
C ILE A 84 13.00 5.92 2.48
N ASP A 85 13.23 6.79 1.50
CA ASP A 85 14.51 7.49 1.33
C ASP A 85 14.85 8.32 2.58
N GLN A 86 13.89 9.10 3.08
CA GLN A 86 14.03 9.86 4.32
C GLN A 86 14.31 8.96 5.52
N LEU A 87 13.57 7.84 5.65
CA LEU A 87 13.74 6.91 6.76
C LEU A 87 15.12 6.23 6.75
N ILE A 88 15.62 5.88 5.55
CA ILE A 88 16.96 5.30 5.37
C ILE A 88 18.03 6.32 5.76
N GLU A 89 17.89 7.58 5.36
CA GLU A 89 18.83 8.65 5.68
C GLU A 89 18.86 8.91 7.18
N GLU A 90 17.70 9.07 7.82
CA GLU A 90 17.61 9.34 9.27
C GLU A 90 18.08 8.16 10.13
N GLY A 91 17.75 6.93 9.72
CA GLY A 91 18.14 5.71 10.43
C GLY A 91 19.51 5.16 10.06
N GLU A 92 20.24 5.82 9.15
CA GLU A 92 21.53 5.38 8.63
C GLU A 92 21.55 3.93 8.14
N TYR A 93 20.41 3.45 7.60
CA TYR A 93 20.27 2.09 7.10
C TYR A 93 21.14 1.86 5.86
N LYS A 94 21.94 0.79 5.90
CA LYS A 94 22.83 0.40 4.80
C LYS A 94 22.30 -0.84 4.10
N ASN A 95 22.67 -0.98 2.82
CA ASN A 95 22.32 -2.16 1.99
C ASN A 95 20.84 -2.33 1.65
N ILE A 96 20.00 -1.30 1.81
CA ILE A 96 18.63 -1.31 1.34
C ILE A 96 18.59 -0.74 -0.07
N LYS A 97 18.07 -1.53 -1.01
CA LYS A 97 17.82 -1.10 -2.40
C LYS A 97 16.38 -0.61 -2.50
N ILE A 98 16.18 0.71 -2.49
CA ILE A 98 14.87 1.36 -2.44
C ILE A 98 13.92 0.85 -3.54
N PRO A 99 14.31 0.77 -4.82
CA PRO A 99 13.39 0.28 -5.86
C PRO A 99 12.86 -1.13 -5.58
N GLN A 100 13.74 -2.05 -5.17
CA GLN A 100 13.34 -3.44 -4.87
C GLN A 100 12.47 -3.51 -3.61
N LEU A 101 12.77 -2.70 -2.59
CA LEU A 101 11.94 -2.64 -1.38
C LEU A 101 10.54 -2.10 -1.69
N VAL A 102 10.45 -1.03 -2.46
CA VAL A 102 9.17 -0.43 -2.86
C VAL A 102 8.33 -1.42 -3.70
N GLU A 103 8.94 -2.06 -4.70
CA GLU A 103 8.27 -3.10 -5.49
C GLU A 103 7.80 -4.27 -4.60
N GLY A 104 8.63 -4.70 -3.65
CA GLY A 104 8.29 -5.77 -2.70
C GLY A 104 7.11 -5.39 -1.80
N ILE A 105 7.08 -4.18 -1.27
CA ILE A 105 5.96 -3.66 -0.46
C ILE A 105 4.66 -3.63 -1.27
N ILE A 106 4.70 -3.11 -2.50
CA ILE A 106 3.52 -3.06 -3.38
C ILE A 106 3.01 -4.47 -3.69
N ALA A 107 3.90 -5.38 -4.08
CA ALA A 107 3.54 -6.76 -4.37
C ALA A 107 2.96 -7.49 -3.15
N MET A 108 3.51 -7.24 -1.97
CA MET A 108 2.97 -7.77 -0.71
C MET A 108 1.59 -7.21 -0.41
N ALA A 109 1.39 -5.90 -0.54
CA ALA A 109 0.10 -5.26 -0.32
C ALA A 109 -0.98 -5.84 -1.25
N ASP A 110 -0.67 -6.03 -2.52
CA ASP A 110 -1.56 -6.64 -3.51
C ASP A 110 -1.89 -8.09 -3.14
N GLY A 111 -0.90 -8.88 -2.74
CA GLY A 111 -1.08 -10.26 -2.30
C GLY A 111 -1.92 -10.37 -1.02
N LEU A 112 -1.74 -9.46 -0.08
CA LEU A 112 -2.54 -9.40 1.16
C LEU A 112 -4.00 -9.01 0.85
N TRP A 113 -4.26 -8.11 -0.07
CA TRP A 113 -5.60 -7.80 -0.55
C TRP A 113 -6.27 -9.01 -1.21
N LEU A 114 -5.52 -9.75 -2.03
CA LEU A 114 -6.02 -10.98 -2.64
C LEU A 114 -6.38 -12.00 -1.56
N ASN A 115 -5.56 -12.17 -0.54
CA ASN A 115 -5.85 -13.07 0.57
C ASN A 115 -7.12 -12.67 1.35
N ILE A 116 -7.36 -11.37 1.57
CA ILE A 116 -8.61 -10.89 2.16
C ILE A 116 -9.81 -11.30 1.31
N LEU A 117 -9.69 -11.18 -0.02
CA LEU A 117 -10.77 -11.45 -0.95
C LEU A 117 -11.13 -12.93 -1.04
N ILE A 118 -10.11 -13.83 -1.08
CA ILE A 118 -10.31 -15.25 -1.40
C ILE A 118 -10.33 -16.17 -0.18
N SER A 119 -10.05 -15.66 1.02
CA SER A 119 -9.94 -16.52 2.22
C SER A 119 -11.30 -16.89 2.79
N ASP A 120 -11.62 -18.17 2.76
CA ASP A 120 -12.75 -18.76 3.48
C ASP A 120 -12.47 -18.96 4.98
N GLN A 121 -11.20 -18.89 5.39
CA GLN A 121 -10.72 -19.17 6.75
C GLN A 121 -10.68 -17.94 7.66
N GLY A 122 -11.26 -16.82 7.24
CA GLY A 122 -11.36 -15.60 8.05
C GLY A 122 -10.10 -14.75 8.08
N PHE A 123 -9.19 -14.83 7.09
CA PHE A 123 -8.12 -13.85 6.93
C PHE A 123 -8.74 -12.47 6.68
N ARG A 124 -8.47 -11.54 7.57
CA ARG A 124 -9.12 -10.23 7.63
C ARG A 124 -8.11 -9.11 7.43
N ARG A 125 -8.63 -7.89 7.25
CA ARG A 125 -7.82 -6.66 7.12
C ARG A 125 -6.78 -6.51 8.23
N GLN A 126 -7.16 -6.81 9.47
CA GLN A 126 -6.27 -6.73 10.63
C GLN A 126 -5.09 -7.72 10.54
N ASN A 127 -5.33 -8.91 9.98
CA ASN A 127 -4.27 -9.87 9.74
C ASN A 127 -3.29 -9.37 8.66
N ALA A 128 -3.83 -8.78 7.58
CA ALA A 128 -3.02 -8.20 6.50
C ALA A 128 -2.17 -7.03 7.01
N GLU A 129 -2.77 -6.13 7.76
CA GLU A 129 -2.06 -5.02 8.41
C GLU A 129 -0.94 -5.52 9.32
N ALA A 130 -1.22 -6.49 10.18
CA ALA A 130 -0.22 -7.06 11.08
C ALA A 130 0.96 -7.71 10.33
N VAL A 131 0.70 -8.41 9.24
CA VAL A 131 1.76 -8.99 8.39
C VAL A 131 2.64 -7.89 7.79
N MET A 132 2.04 -6.82 7.26
CA MET A 132 2.79 -5.70 6.68
C MET A 132 3.62 -4.99 7.76
N MET A 133 3.05 -4.69 8.91
CA MET A 133 3.77 -4.04 10.02
C MET A 133 4.91 -4.89 10.52
N GLN A 134 4.71 -6.21 10.69
CA GLN A 134 5.76 -7.13 11.10
C GLN A 134 6.91 -7.18 10.08
N TYR A 135 6.60 -7.13 8.78
CA TYR A 135 7.62 -7.03 7.74
C TYR A 135 8.46 -5.77 7.89
N LEU A 136 7.83 -4.61 8.12
CA LEU A 136 8.53 -3.34 8.30
C LEU A 136 9.41 -3.34 9.57
N CYS A 137 8.98 -3.97 10.66
CA CYS A 137 9.82 -4.17 11.86
C CYS A 137 11.14 -4.89 11.53
N HIS A 138 11.12 -5.85 10.60
CA HIS A 138 12.33 -6.55 10.18
C HIS A 138 13.21 -5.73 9.24
N VAL A 139 12.60 -4.91 8.39
CA VAL A 139 13.35 -4.04 7.45
C VAL A 139 13.98 -2.86 8.18
N PHE A 140 13.28 -2.29 9.16
CA PHE A 140 13.66 -1.09 9.91
C PHE A 140 13.71 -1.37 11.42
N PRO A 141 14.66 -2.19 11.89
CA PRO A 141 14.68 -2.67 13.27
C PRO A 141 14.83 -1.56 14.33
N ASP A 142 15.45 -0.43 13.98
CA ASP A 142 15.63 0.70 14.91
C ASP A 142 14.36 1.58 15.03
N HIS A 143 13.36 1.32 14.20
CA HIS A 143 12.09 2.06 14.16
C HIS A 143 10.86 1.18 14.47
N GLN A 144 11.07 0.04 15.13
CA GLN A 144 9.99 -0.93 15.42
C GLN A 144 8.78 -0.29 16.12
N ALA A 145 9.02 0.64 17.04
CA ALA A 145 7.95 1.31 17.76
C ALA A 145 6.93 2.05 16.88
N ALA A 146 7.30 2.41 15.65
CA ALA A 146 6.37 3.02 14.69
C ALA A 146 5.43 2.00 14.04
N PHE A 147 5.84 0.72 14.02
CA PHE A 147 5.13 -0.36 13.32
C PHE A 147 4.39 -1.30 14.28
N ASP A 148 4.57 -1.17 15.59
CA ASP A 148 3.88 -1.95 16.63
C ASP A 148 2.38 -1.64 16.78
#